data_4a9f48a0ae406ac31f31edc20c744fbf
#
_entry.id   4a9f48a0ae406ac31f31edc20c744fbf
#
_cell.length_a   1.000
_cell.length_b   1.000
_cell.length_c   1.000
_cell.angle_alpha   90.00
_cell.angle_beta   90.00
_cell.angle_gamma   90.00
#
_symmetry.space_group_name_H-M   'P 1'
#
loop_
_entity.id
_entity.type
_entity.pdbx_description
1 polymer ?
#
loop_
_entity_poly.entity_id
_entity_poly.type
_entity_poly.pdbx_seq_one_letter_code
_entity_poly.pdbx_strand_id
1 'polypeptide(L)'
;MPSSTVRFYFDYISSNAYLAWTQLPALAARYGATIDPVPVLFAGLLEAHGQLGPAEIPAKSLWMAKNNARKAAVLSVPLNPPAFHPFNPLLALRASSLALEPAARNALIGALFEAVWVRALHVSEPAVLERIGDEVGVGGAALVAQAQQPEAKASLRRQTDDAIARGVFGVPSMLVGDELFWGYDDFPYVELALAGRDPLDAAQWRQWSGASWPSAMRRRVRPDNAKL
;
A
#
# COMPACT_ATOMS: atom_id res chain seq x y z
N MET A 1 0.65 28.51 -3.05
CA MET A 1 0.41 27.31 -3.87
C MET A 1 -0.62 26.47 -3.12
N PRO A 2 -1.66 25.91 -3.77
CA PRO A 2 -2.49 24.93 -3.08
C PRO A 2 -1.59 23.79 -2.59
N SER A 3 -1.83 23.32 -1.36
CA SER A 3 -1.08 22.21 -0.78
C SER A 3 -1.28 20.98 -1.65
N SER A 4 -0.19 20.40 -2.16
CA SER A 4 -0.26 19.15 -2.92
C SER A 4 -0.64 18.00 -1.97
N THR A 5 -1.46 17.07 -2.44
CA THR A 5 -1.81 15.88 -1.67
C THR A 5 -1.14 14.66 -2.30
N VAL A 6 -0.47 13.88 -1.49
CA VAL A 6 0.03 12.55 -1.87
C VAL A 6 -1.01 11.53 -1.42
N ARG A 7 -1.75 10.96 -2.36
CA ARG A 7 -2.63 9.83 -2.06
C ARG A 7 -1.82 8.55 -2.05
N PHE A 8 -1.78 7.88 -0.89
CA PHE A 8 -0.93 6.72 -0.64
C PHE A 8 -1.76 5.45 -0.55
N TYR A 9 -1.70 4.62 -1.58
CA TYR A 9 -2.39 3.33 -1.62
C TYR A 9 -1.52 2.23 -1.02
N PHE A 10 -2.06 1.50 -0.05
CA PHE A 10 -1.30 0.52 0.71
C PHE A 10 -2.11 -0.70 1.14
N ASP A 11 -1.38 -1.78 1.41
CA ASP A 11 -1.86 -2.95 2.14
C ASP A 11 -0.77 -3.37 3.14
N TYR A 12 -1.17 -3.78 4.34
CA TYR A 12 -0.26 -4.20 5.40
C TYR A 12 0.56 -5.45 5.06
N ILE A 13 0.10 -6.25 4.10
CA ILE A 13 0.85 -7.41 3.58
C ILE A 13 2.16 -7.00 2.88
N SER A 14 2.31 -5.73 2.51
CA SER A 14 3.47 -5.22 1.77
C SER A 14 4.53 -4.61 2.68
N SER A 15 5.67 -5.29 2.82
CA SER A 15 6.86 -4.72 3.47
C SER A 15 7.39 -3.47 2.76
N ASN A 16 7.20 -3.39 1.44
CA ASN A 16 7.60 -2.21 0.67
C ASN A 16 6.68 -1.01 0.99
N ALA A 17 5.38 -1.26 1.28
CA ALA A 17 4.46 -0.22 1.75
C ALA A 17 4.82 0.26 3.17
N TYR A 18 5.25 -0.65 4.05
CA TYR A 18 5.78 -0.26 5.36
C TYR A 18 6.99 0.66 5.22
N LEU A 19 7.99 0.28 4.42
CA LEU A 19 9.18 1.10 4.20
C LEU A 19 8.83 2.48 3.62
N ALA A 20 7.93 2.52 2.64
CA ALA A 20 7.43 3.77 2.08
C ALA A 20 6.73 4.64 3.14
N TRP A 21 5.87 4.05 3.97
CA TRP A 21 5.17 4.76 5.04
C TRP A 21 6.13 5.41 6.03
N THR A 22 7.25 4.76 6.38
CA THR A 22 8.25 5.33 7.29
C THR A 22 8.94 6.59 6.74
N GLN A 23 8.98 6.77 5.42
CA GLN A 23 9.67 7.89 4.76
C GLN A 23 8.71 8.98 4.27
N LEU A 24 7.46 8.60 3.98
CA LEU A 24 6.48 9.49 3.36
C LEU A 24 6.16 10.76 4.18
N PRO A 25 6.02 10.72 5.52
CA PRO A 25 5.76 11.91 6.32
C PRO A 25 6.86 12.97 6.20
N ALA A 26 8.12 12.54 6.24
CA ALA A 26 9.25 13.46 6.10
C ALA A 26 9.34 14.05 4.68
N LEU A 27 9.05 13.24 3.67
CA LEU A 27 8.99 13.70 2.27
C LEU A 27 7.87 14.74 2.09
N ALA A 28 6.66 14.43 2.52
CA ALA A 28 5.52 15.33 2.41
C ALA A 28 5.76 16.66 3.13
N ALA A 29 6.29 16.62 4.35
CA ALA A 29 6.58 17.81 5.13
C ALA A 29 7.58 18.77 4.44
N ARG A 30 8.60 18.24 3.76
CA ARG A 30 9.58 19.07 3.03
C ARG A 30 8.94 19.92 1.92
N TYR A 31 7.83 19.48 1.36
CA TYR A 31 7.13 20.15 0.27
C TYR A 31 5.78 20.75 0.69
N GLY A 32 5.47 20.77 2.00
CA GLY A 32 4.18 21.26 2.49
C GLY A 32 2.98 20.47 1.95
N ALA A 33 3.21 19.21 1.57
CA ALA A 33 2.17 18.33 1.06
C ALA A 33 1.43 17.63 2.20
N THR A 34 0.18 17.24 1.94
CA THR A 34 -0.62 16.41 2.83
C THR A 34 -0.59 14.95 2.36
N ILE A 35 -0.79 14.01 3.28
CA ILE A 35 -0.91 12.58 2.95
C ILE A 35 -2.37 12.17 3.12
N ASP A 36 -2.93 11.56 2.06
CA ASP A 36 -4.23 10.89 2.09
C ASP A 36 -4.00 9.37 1.99
N PRO A 37 -3.92 8.64 3.11
CA PRO A 37 -3.68 7.21 3.08
C PRO A 37 -4.96 6.45 2.70
N VAL A 38 -4.89 5.60 1.68
CA VAL A 38 -6.00 4.81 1.15
C VAL A 38 -5.69 3.33 1.28
N PRO A 39 -6.26 2.63 2.27
CA PRO A 39 -6.13 1.19 2.36
C PRO A 39 -6.84 0.52 1.19
N VAL A 40 -6.16 -0.45 0.57
CA VAL A 40 -6.70 -1.24 -0.55
C VAL A 40 -6.37 -2.72 -0.35
N LEU A 41 -7.20 -3.60 -0.89
CA LEU A 41 -6.93 -5.03 -0.86
C LEU A 41 -5.99 -5.40 -2.02
N PHE A 42 -4.73 -5.70 -1.73
CA PHE A 42 -3.73 -6.05 -2.73
C PHE A 42 -4.12 -7.25 -3.59
N ALA A 43 -4.72 -8.28 -2.99
CA ALA A 43 -5.24 -9.43 -3.73
C ALA A 43 -6.30 -9.01 -4.78
N GLY A 44 -7.13 -8.01 -4.49
CA GLY A 44 -8.09 -7.46 -5.44
C GLY A 44 -7.42 -6.75 -6.63
N LEU A 45 -6.32 -6.01 -6.37
CA LEU A 45 -5.51 -5.40 -7.43
C LEU A 45 -4.90 -6.48 -8.34
N LEU A 46 -4.31 -7.54 -7.74
CA LEU A 46 -3.72 -8.64 -8.50
C LEU A 46 -4.76 -9.34 -9.39
N GLU A 47 -5.95 -9.60 -8.85
CA GLU A 47 -7.05 -10.21 -9.59
C GLU A 47 -7.50 -9.35 -10.76
N ALA A 48 -7.76 -8.06 -10.51
CA ALA A 48 -8.23 -7.12 -11.53
C ALA A 48 -7.26 -6.98 -12.70
N HIS A 49 -5.95 -6.97 -12.43
CA HIS A 49 -4.90 -6.82 -13.45
C HIS A 49 -4.32 -8.16 -13.93
N GLY A 50 -4.84 -9.29 -13.46
CA GLY A 50 -4.37 -10.60 -13.87
C GLY A 50 -2.91 -10.89 -13.50
N GLN A 51 -2.42 -10.34 -12.38
CA GLN A 51 -1.04 -10.47 -11.92
C GLN A 51 -0.88 -11.56 -10.86
N LEU A 52 0.35 -12.04 -10.71
CA LEU A 52 0.78 -12.85 -9.57
C LEU A 52 1.50 -11.95 -8.55
N GLY A 53 1.18 -12.14 -7.29
CA GLY A 53 1.88 -11.49 -6.20
C GLY A 53 3.32 -12.01 -6.04
N PRO A 54 4.23 -11.22 -5.42
CA PRO A 54 5.61 -11.67 -5.23
C PRO A 54 5.73 -12.97 -4.44
N ALA A 55 4.84 -13.21 -3.48
CA ALA A 55 4.83 -14.43 -2.66
C ALA A 55 4.46 -15.70 -3.47
N GLU A 56 3.79 -15.54 -4.60
CA GLU A 56 3.40 -16.64 -5.48
C GLU A 56 4.53 -17.08 -6.44
N ILE A 57 5.63 -16.34 -6.48
CA ILE A 57 6.81 -16.60 -7.32
C ILE A 57 8.03 -16.74 -6.41
N PRO A 58 8.50 -17.99 -6.09
CA PRO A 58 9.55 -18.21 -5.10
C PRO A 58 10.82 -17.39 -5.29
N ALA A 59 11.32 -17.30 -6.52
CA ALA A 59 12.51 -16.52 -6.84
C ALA A 59 12.29 -15.02 -6.58
N LYS A 60 11.11 -14.49 -6.88
CA LYS A 60 10.74 -13.08 -6.65
C LYS A 60 10.57 -12.79 -5.16
N SER A 61 9.96 -13.72 -4.42
CA SER A 61 9.81 -13.63 -2.96
C SER A 61 11.16 -13.53 -2.27
N LEU A 62 12.11 -14.42 -2.61
CA LEU A 62 13.46 -14.39 -2.05
C LEU A 62 14.22 -13.11 -2.39
N TRP A 63 14.13 -12.66 -3.65
CA TRP A 63 14.75 -11.42 -4.08
C TRP A 63 14.18 -10.23 -3.31
N MET A 64 12.85 -10.15 -3.18
CA MET A 64 12.16 -9.07 -2.48
C MET A 64 12.52 -9.01 -1.01
N ALA A 65 12.61 -10.15 -0.32
CA ALA A 65 13.03 -10.22 1.07
C ALA A 65 14.43 -9.60 1.24
N LYS A 66 15.39 -9.98 0.39
CA LYS A 66 16.74 -9.41 0.41
C LYS A 66 16.76 -7.93 0.06
N ASN A 67 15.96 -7.51 -0.93
CA ASN A 67 15.90 -6.11 -1.35
C ASN A 67 15.32 -5.21 -0.24
N ASN A 68 14.25 -5.64 0.41
CA ASN A 68 13.64 -4.90 1.50
C ASN A 68 14.55 -4.85 2.75
N ALA A 69 15.29 -5.92 3.05
CA ALA A 69 16.30 -5.88 4.10
C ALA A 69 17.40 -4.85 3.81
N ARG A 70 17.87 -4.75 2.56
CA ARG A 70 18.84 -3.71 2.15
C ARG A 70 18.25 -2.31 2.29
N LYS A 71 17.02 -2.10 1.83
CA LYS A 71 16.31 -0.81 1.95
C LYS A 71 16.18 -0.41 3.43
N ALA A 72 15.71 -1.32 4.29
CA ALA A 72 15.56 -1.07 5.71
C ALA A 72 16.90 -0.67 6.36
N ALA A 73 18.00 -1.37 6.03
CA ALA A 73 19.32 -1.05 6.53
C ALA A 73 19.80 0.34 6.08
N VAL A 74 19.65 0.68 4.80
CA VAL A 74 20.02 2.00 4.26
C VAL A 74 19.19 3.11 4.90
N LEU A 75 17.89 2.86 5.13
CA LEU A 75 16.97 3.81 5.75
C LEU A 75 17.11 3.88 7.27
N SER A 76 17.89 3.00 7.89
CA SER A 76 17.96 2.83 9.35
C SER A 76 16.58 2.59 9.98
N VAL A 77 15.74 1.81 9.30
CA VAL A 77 14.39 1.45 9.72
C VAL A 77 14.38 0.00 10.21
N PRO A 78 13.81 -0.31 11.39
CA PRO A 78 13.69 -1.68 11.85
C PRO A 78 12.80 -2.50 10.90
N LEU A 79 13.22 -3.73 10.59
CA LEU A 79 12.45 -4.66 9.77
C LEU A 79 12.60 -6.08 10.32
N ASN A 80 11.49 -6.64 10.80
CA ASN A 80 11.39 -8.00 11.30
C ASN A 80 10.20 -8.72 10.63
N PRO A 81 10.37 -9.29 9.43
CA PRO A 81 9.28 -9.91 8.70
C PRO A 81 8.64 -11.05 9.50
N PRO A 82 7.30 -11.09 9.63
CA PRO A 82 6.62 -12.13 10.37
C PRO A 82 6.72 -13.48 9.66
N ALA A 83 6.95 -14.57 10.43
CA ALA A 83 7.05 -15.93 9.89
C ALA A 83 5.74 -16.45 9.27
N PHE A 84 4.61 -15.83 9.61
CA PHE A 84 3.28 -16.17 9.08
C PHE A 84 2.91 -15.41 7.79
N HIS A 85 3.83 -14.66 7.20
CA HIS A 85 3.57 -14.00 5.92
C HIS A 85 3.52 -15.03 4.76
N PRO A 86 2.54 -14.93 3.83
CA PRO A 86 1.44 -13.96 3.76
C PRO A 86 0.31 -14.23 4.78
N PHE A 87 -0.36 -13.18 5.22
CA PHE A 87 -1.44 -13.24 6.20
C PHE A 87 -2.71 -12.52 5.68
N ASN A 88 -3.82 -12.65 6.41
CA ASN A 88 -5.05 -11.95 6.09
C ASN A 88 -5.06 -10.51 6.66
N PRO A 89 -4.95 -9.45 5.82
CA PRO A 89 -4.90 -8.08 6.30
C PRO A 89 -6.28 -7.42 6.48
N LEU A 90 -7.39 -8.12 6.18
CA LEU A 90 -8.71 -7.52 6.02
C LEU A 90 -9.19 -6.75 7.25
N LEU A 91 -8.96 -7.25 8.45
CA LEU A 91 -9.44 -6.58 9.67
C LEU A 91 -8.71 -5.24 9.87
N ALA A 92 -7.40 -5.22 9.74
CA ALA A 92 -6.58 -4.02 9.84
C ALA A 92 -6.89 -3.00 8.74
N LEU A 93 -7.09 -3.45 7.48
CA LEU A 93 -7.46 -2.59 6.37
C LEU A 93 -8.84 -1.94 6.59
N ARG A 94 -9.82 -2.70 7.09
CA ARG A 94 -11.16 -2.18 7.42
C ARG A 94 -11.10 -1.15 8.54
N ALA A 95 -10.31 -1.40 9.58
CA ALA A 95 -10.08 -0.43 10.65
C ALA A 95 -9.51 0.88 10.11
N SER A 96 -8.54 0.80 9.19
CA SER A 96 -7.92 1.97 8.54
C SER A 96 -8.85 2.67 7.54
N SER A 97 -9.96 2.02 7.11
CA SER A 97 -10.98 2.59 6.24
C SER A 97 -12.07 3.35 6.98
N LEU A 98 -12.05 3.34 8.32
CA LEU A 98 -13.02 4.07 9.15
C LEU A 98 -12.76 5.57 9.11
N ALA A 99 -13.83 6.34 9.33
CA ALA A 99 -13.78 7.81 9.40
C ALA A 99 -13.20 8.26 10.75
N LEU A 100 -11.88 8.21 10.87
CA LEU A 100 -11.14 8.73 12.02
C LEU A 100 -10.59 10.12 11.69
N GLU A 101 -10.33 10.92 12.73
CA GLU A 101 -9.57 12.15 12.57
C GLU A 101 -8.21 11.88 11.90
N PRO A 102 -7.74 12.75 10.98
CA PRO A 102 -6.57 12.47 10.15
C PRO A 102 -5.32 12.08 10.95
N ALA A 103 -5.03 12.78 12.06
CA ALA A 103 -3.88 12.47 12.90
C ALA A 103 -4.01 11.10 13.57
N ALA A 104 -5.18 10.78 14.10
CA ALA A 104 -5.46 9.49 14.75
C ALA A 104 -5.40 8.34 13.71
N ARG A 105 -5.94 8.56 12.51
CA ARG A 105 -5.86 7.60 11.40
C ARG A 105 -4.42 7.32 10.99
N ASN A 106 -3.60 8.35 10.83
CA ASN A 106 -2.19 8.19 10.50
C ASN A 106 -1.40 7.47 11.61
N ALA A 107 -1.69 7.78 12.88
CA ALA A 107 -1.11 7.08 14.02
C ALA A 107 -1.48 5.60 14.03
N LEU A 108 -2.76 5.27 13.80
CA LEU A 108 -3.24 3.89 13.70
C LEU A 108 -2.55 3.13 12.56
N ILE A 109 -2.45 3.74 11.38
CA ILE A 109 -1.79 3.13 10.22
C ILE A 109 -0.31 2.85 10.52
N GLY A 110 0.38 3.80 11.12
CA GLY A 110 1.78 3.63 11.52
C GLY A 110 1.96 2.50 12.54
N ALA A 111 1.13 2.48 13.58
CA ALA A 111 1.17 1.44 14.61
C ALA A 111 0.84 0.03 14.05
N LEU A 112 -0.08 -0.08 13.10
CA LEU A 112 -0.40 -1.35 12.45
C LEU A 112 0.75 -1.84 11.55
N PHE A 113 1.40 -0.94 10.81
CA PHE A 113 2.61 -1.30 10.06
C PHE A 113 3.73 -1.77 10.98
N GLU A 114 3.97 -1.04 12.08
CA GLU A 114 4.97 -1.43 13.09
C GLU A 114 4.62 -2.77 13.73
N ALA A 115 3.36 -2.98 14.07
CA ALA A 115 2.88 -4.25 14.64
C ALA A 115 3.24 -5.44 13.74
N VAL A 116 3.03 -5.32 12.44
CA VAL A 116 3.36 -6.39 11.48
C VAL A 116 4.87 -6.51 11.25
N TRP A 117 5.51 -5.40 10.84
CA TRP A 117 6.85 -5.45 10.24
C TRP A 117 8.00 -5.25 11.24
N VAL A 118 7.69 -4.91 12.49
CA VAL A 118 8.69 -4.77 13.56
C VAL A 118 8.42 -5.75 14.70
N ARG A 119 7.15 -5.76 15.19
CA ARG A 119 6.73 -6.56 16.35
C ARG A 119 6.28 -7.97 15.97
N ALA A 120 6.14 -8.29 14.68
CA ALA A 120 5.67 -9.57 14.13
C ALA A 120 4.33 -10.03 14.75
N LEU A 121 3.37 -9.11 14.92
CA LEU A 121 2.06 -9.37 15.50
C LEU A 121 1.01 -9.71 14.42
N HIS A 122 0.08 -10.60 14.76
CA HIS A 122 -1.04 -10.99 13.91
C HIS A 122 -2.15 -9.95 13.93
N VAL A 123 -2.10 -8.95 13.04
CA VAL A 123 -3.11 -7.88 12.94
C VAL A 123 -4.48 -8.36 12.41
N SER A 124 -4.59 -9.63 12.03
CA SER A 124 -5.84 -10.32 11.75
C SER A 124 -6.63 -10.70 13.02
N GLU A 125 -5.96 -10.70 14.18
CA GLU A 125 -6.58 -11.07 15.45
C GLU A 125 -7.25 -9.84 16.10
N PRO A 126 -8.54 -9.93 16.47
CA PRO A 126 -9.26 -8.82 17.08
C PRO A 126 -8.58 -8.27 18.35
N ALA A 127 -8.04 -9.15 19.20
CA ALA A 127 -7.36 -8.72 20.43
C ALA A 127 -6.06 -7.93 20.16
N VAL A 128 -5.35 -8.21 19.06
CA VAL A 128 -4.18 -7.44 18.63
C VAL A 128 -4.61 -6.07 18.12
N LEU A 129 -5.65 -6.00 17.29
CA LEU A 129 -6.18 -4.73 16.79
C LEU A 129 -6.72 -3.85 17.92
N GLU A 130 -7.46 -4.44 18.89
CA GLU A 130 -7.98 -3.76 20.05
C GLU A 130 -6.84 -3.10 20.86
N ARG A 131 -5.80 -3.86 21.21
CA ARG A 131 -4.64 -3.33 21.91
C ARG A 131 -3.95 -2.19 21.16
N ILE A 132 -3.76 -2.33 19.84
CA ILE A 132 -3.14 -1.27 19.03
C ILE A 132 -4.03 -0.02 18.99
N GLY A 133 -5.34 -0.20 18.88
CA GLY A 133 -6.31 0.91 18.95
C GLY A 133 -6.24 1.67 20.27
N ASP A 134 -6.07 0.96 21.37
CA ASP A 134 -5.89 1.57 22.71
C ASP A 134 -4.52 2.26 22.82
N GLU A 135 -3.43 1.62 22.33
CA GLU A 135 -2.07 2.19 22.30
C GLU A 135 -2.05 3.57 21.61
N VAL A 136 -2.86 3.75 20.54
CA VAL A 136 -2.93 5.04 19.79
C VAL A 136 -4.12 5.93 20.19
N GLY A 137 -4.90 5.53 21.18
CA GLY A 137 -5.96 6.36 21.76
C GLY A 137 -7.25 6.46 20.93
N VAL A 138 -7.52 5.50 20.02
CA VAL A 138 -8.75 5.50 19.19
C VAL A 138 -9.87 4.60 19.75
N GLY A 139 -9.65 3.96 20.91
CA GLY A 139 -10.62 3.09 21.57
C GLY A 139 -10.71 1.73 20.88
N GLY A 140 -9.86 0.80 21.30
CA GLY A 140 -9.64 -0.47 20.62
C GLY A 140 -10.88 -1.34 20.45
N ALA A 141 -11.69 -1.52 21.50
CA ALA A 141 -12.92 -2.32 21.42
C ALA A 141 -13.93 -1.75 20.42
N ALA A 142 -14.11 -0.43 20.40
CA ALA A 142 -14.97 0.25 19.43
C ALA A 142 -14.43 0.14 18.00
N LEU A 143 -13.10 0.27 17.84
CA LEU A 143 -12.39 0.12 16.55
C LEU A 143 -12.65 -1.28 15.96
N VAL A 144 -12.46 -2.34 16.76
CA VAL A 144 -12.70 -3.74 16.33
C VAL A 144 -14.17 -3.93 15.94
N ALA A 145 -15.10 -3.49 16.80
CA ALA A 145 -16.52 -3.61 16.53
C ALA A 145 -16.93 -2.92 15.22
N GLN A 146 -16.42 -1.71 14.95
CA GLN A 146 -16.71 -0.97 13.72
C GLN A 146 -16.04 -1.61 12.48
N ALA A 147 -14.79 -2.09 12.60
CA ALA A 147 -14.07 -2.75 11.50
C ALA A 147 -14.72 -4.06 11.04
N GLN A 148 -15.55 -4.69 11.90
CA GLN A 148 -16.29 -5.90 11.58
C GLN A 148 -17.65 -5.63 10.91
N GLN A 149 -18.12 -4.38 10.89
CA GLN A 149 -19.42 -4.04 10.29
C GLN A 149 -19.41 -4.14 8.76
N PRO A 150 -20.58 -4.40 8.15
CA PRO A 150 -20.69 -4.43 6.68
C PRO A 150 -20.25 -3.12 6.01
N GLU A 151 -20.40 -1.98 6.67
CA GLU A 151 -20.05 -0.65 6.19
C GLU A 151 -18.52 -0.52 6.00
N ALA A 152 -17.72 -1.02 6.94
CA ALA A 152 -16.27 -1.03 6.86
C ALA A 152 -15.78 -1.93 5.71
N LYS A 153 -16.44 -3.10 5.53
CA LYS A 153 -16.19 -3.99 4.39
C LYS A 153 -16.52 -3.30 3.06
N ALA A 154 -17.67 -2.63 2.98
CA ALA A 154 -18.10 -1.92 1.79
C ALA A 154 -17.17 -0.72 1.50
N SER A 155 -16.69 -0.02 2.54
CA SER A 155 -15.73 1.09 2.41
C SER A 155 -14.41 0.61 1.80
N LEU A 156 -13.80 -0.44 2.35
CA LEU A 156 -12.56 -1.01 1.82
C LEU A 156 -12.74 -1.49 0.36
N ARG A 157 -13.89 -2.10 0.05
CA ARG A 157 -14.18 -2.52 -1.32
C ARG A 157 -14.23 -1.32 -2.27
N ARG A 158 -15.00 -0.28 -1.94
CA ARG A 158 -15.07 0.94 -2.78
C ARG A 158 -13.69 1.56 -2.99
N GLN A 159 -12.87 1.67 -1.94
CA GLN A 159 -11.52 2.21 -2.04
C GLN A 159 -10.63 1.38 -2.97
N THR A 160 -10.77 0.04 -2.93
CA THR A 160 -10.05 -0.86 -3.83
C THR A 160 -10.53 -0.71 -5.27
N ASP A 161 -11.85 -0.68 -5.50
CA ASP A 161 -12.45 -0.51 -6.83
C ASP A 161 -12.07 0.86 -7.43
N ASP A 162 -12.09 1.94 -6.63
CA ASP A 162 -11.66 3.28 -7.04
C ASP A 162 -10.16 3.32 -7.39
N ALA A 163 -9.33 2.61 -6.63
CA ALA A 163 -7.90 2.51 -6.92
C ALA A 163 -7.65 1.81 -8.26
N ILE A 164 -8.35 0.70 -8.52
CA ILE A 164 -8.30 -0.02 -9.79
C ILE A 164 -8.72 0.90 -10.95
N ALA A 165 -9.81 1.64 -10.79
CA ALA A 165 -10.31 2.58 -11.81
C ALA A 165 -9.30 3.72 -12.10
N ARG A 166 -8.42 4.06 -11.15
CA ARG A 166 -7.32 5.03 -11.31
C ARG A 166 -6.02 4.40 -11.84
N GLY A 167 -6.03 3.12 -12.21
CA GLY A 167 -4.87 2.44 -12.74
C GLY A 167 -3.88 1.93 -11.68
N VAL A 168 -4.25 1.91 -10.39
CA VAL A 168 -3.40 1.33 -9.34
C VAL A 168 -3.36 -0.18 -9.51
N PHE A 169 -2.17 -0.72 -9.74
CA PHE A 169 -1.94 -2.14 -10.02
C PHE A 169 -1.13 -2.86 -8.96
N GLY A 170 -0.65 -2.15 -7.96
CA GLY A 170 0.18 -2.70 -6.87
C GLY A 170 0.32 -1.76 -5.70
N VAL A 171 0.96 -2.23 -4.62
CA VAL A 171 1.20 -1.45 -3.40
C VAL A 171 2.67 -1.52 -2.97
N PRO A 172 3.23 -0.41 -2.42
CA PRO A 172 2.62 0.91 -2.32
C PRO A 172 2.49 1.58 -3.69
N SER A 173 1.47 2.43 -3.84
CA SER A 173 1.39 3.38 -4.95
C SER A 173 1.10 4.77 -4.40
N MET A 174 1.66 5.80 -5.03
CA MET A 174 1.44 7.20 -4.70
C MET A 174 0.83 7.91 -5.90
N LEU A 175 -0.21 8.70 -5.67
CA LEU A 175 -0.79 9.58 -6.68
C LEU A 175 -0.52 11.02 -6.26
N VAL A 176 0.17 11.79 -7.12
CA VAL A 176 0.43 13.22 -6.96
C VAL A 176 -0.18 13.93 -8.15
N GLY A 177 -1.24 14.71 -7.94
CA GLY A 177 -2.08 15.16 -9.04
C GLY A 177 -2.70 13.97 -9.77
N ASP A 178 -2.41 13.84 -11.06
CA ASP A 178 -2.87 12.73 -11.90
C ASP A 178 -1.77 11.68 -12.19
N GLU A 179 -0.55 11.89 -11.66
CA GLU A 179 0.60 11.00 -11.91
C GLU A 179 0.70 9.91 -10.85
N LEU A 180 0.82 8.66 -11.32
CA LEU A 180 0.93 7.46 -10.50
C LEU A 180 2.39 7.00 -10.41
N PHE A 181 2.88 6.83 -9.18
CA PHE A 181 4.19 6.30 -8.84
C PHE A 181 4.02 4.97 -8.11
N TRP A 182 4.88 4.00 -8.39
CA TRP A 182 4.75 2.66 -7.82
C TRP A 182 6.00 2.19 -7.08
N GLY A 183 5.81 1.73 -5.84
CA GLY A 183 6.87 1.21 -5.00
C GLY A 183 7.66 2.32 -4.29
N TYR A 184 8.44 1.92 -3.28
CA TYR A 184 9.36 2.83 -2.62
C TYR A 184 10.44 3.35 -3.57
N ASP A 185 10.78 2.58 -4.59
CA ASP A 185 11.85 2.93 -5.55
C ASP A 185 11.51 4.18 -6.38
N ASP A 186 10.23 4.55 -6.48
CA ASP A 186 9.78 5.76 -7.18
C ASP A 186 9.80 7.03 -6.31
N PHE A 187 10.20 6.95 -5.03
CA PHE A 187 10.25 8.12 -4.16
C PHE A 187 11.05 9.31 -4.72
N PRO A 188 12.19 9.12 -5.42
CA PRO A 188 12.86 10.22 -6.09
C PRO A 188 12.01 10.96 -7.12
N TYR A 189 11.14 10.24 -7.83
CA TYR A 189 10.22 10.85 -8.80
C TYR A 189 9.03 11.51 -8.13
N VAL A 190 8.50 10.93 -7.04
CA VAL A 190 7.50 11.60 -6.19
C VAL A 190 8.03 12.93 -5.67
N GLU A 191 9.30 12.97 -5.23
CA GLU A 191 9.95 14.19 -4.78
C GLU A 191 10.04 15.24 -5.89
N LEU A 192 10.44 14.83 -7.10
CA LEU A 192 10.50 15.73 -8.26
C LEU A 192 9.12 16.27 -8.64
N ALA A 193 8.09 15.42 -8.60
CA ALA A 193 6.70 15.85 -8.87
C ALA A 193 6.22 16.87 -7.82
N LEU A 194 6.45 16.62 -6.53
CA LEU A 194 6.11 17.56 -5.45
C LEU A 194 6.87 18.89 -5.56
N ALA A 195 8.09 18.85 -6.07
CA ALA A 195 8.90 20.04 -6.33
C ALA A 195 8.48 20.80 -7.61
N GLY A 196 7.51 20.29 -8.39
CA GLY A 196 7.15 20.85 -9.71
C GLY A 196 8.26 20.70 -10.75
N ARG A 197 9.09 19.68 -10.61
CA ARG A 197 10.26 19.42 -11.47
C ARG A 197 10.21 17.99 -12.07
N ASP A 198 9.01 17.46 -12.28
CA ASP A 198 8.84 16.18 -12.95
C ASP A 198 9.54 16.24 -14.33
N PRO A 199 10.50 15.33 -14.62
CA PRO A 199 11.22 15.33 -15.87
C PRO A 199 10.40 14.80 -17.06
N LEU A 200 9.19 14.31 -16.82
CA LEU A 200 8.33 13.78 -17.89
C LEU A 200 7.92 14.92 -18.85
N ASP A 201 8.42 14.87 -20.07
CA ASP A 201 8.00 15.79 -21.13
C ASP A 201 6.57 15.46 -21.60
N ALA A 202 5.63 16.34 -21.28
CA ALA A 202 4.24 16.16 -21.63
C ALA A 202 3.97 16.10 -23.16
N ALA A 203 4.81 16.76 -24.00
CA ALA A 203 4.67 16.70 -25.46
C ALA A 203 5.17 15.36 -25.97
N GLN A 204 6.33 14.91 -25.51
CA GLN A 204 6.87 13.60 -25.83
C GLN A 204 5.95 12.47 -25.35
N TRP A 205 5.39 12.59 -24.15
CA TRP A 205 4.44 11.63 -23.63
C TRP A 205 3.17 11.54 -24.48
N ARG A 206 2.58 12.68 -24.91
CA ARG A 206 1.43 12.69 -25.82
C ARG A 206 1.74 12.00 -27.16
N GLN A 207 2.94 12.19 -27.69
CA GLN A 207 3.38 11.52 -28.90
C GLN A 207 3.44 10.00 -28.71
N TRP A 208 4.00 9.54 -27.59
CA TRP A 208 4.09 8.12 -27.31
C TRP A 208 2.73 7.50 -26.96
N SER A 209 1.93 8.13 -26.11
CA SER A 209 0.62 7.63 -25.71
C SER A 209 -0.42 7.66 -26.83
N GLY A 210 -0.27 8.50 -27.83
CA GLY A 210 -1.08 8.51 -29.04
C GLY A 210 -0.76 7.38 -30.02
N ALA A 211 0.40 6.73 -29.88
CA ALA A 211 0.73 5.52 -30.58
C ALA A 211 0.06 4.32 -29.88
N SER A 212 -0.32 3.30 -30.65
CA SER A 212 -0.80 2.04 -30.10
C SER A 212 0.29 1.40 -29.22
N TRP A 213 0.10 1.40 -27.88
CA TRP A 213 0.99 0.67 -27.01
C TRP A 213 0.94 -0.83 -27.31
N PRO A 214 2.07 -1.48 -27.55
CA PRO A 214 2.08 -2.92 -27.69
C PRO A 214 1.61 -3.56 -26.37
N SER A 215 0.50 -4.28 -26.41
CA SER A 215 0.04 -5.08 -25.29
C SER A 215 0.35 -6.54 -25.54
N ALA A 216 0.97 -7.20 -24.56
CA ALA A 216 1.23 -8.63 -24.59
C ALA A 216 0.27 -9.34 -23.64
N MET A 217 -0.70 -10.07 -24.18
CA MET A 217 -1.54 -10.98 -23.38
C MET A 217 -0.92 -12.36 -23.36
N ARG A 218 -0.49 -12.82 -22.17
CA ARG A 218 -0.12 -14.24 -21.98
C ARG A 218 -1.39 -15.05 -21.81
N ARG A 219 -1.58 -16.10 -22.63
CA ARG A 219 -2.53 -17.16 -22.29
C ARG A 219 -2.10 -17.76 -20.96
N ARG A 220 -2.90 -17.63 -19.91
CA ARG A 220 -2.73 -18.43 -18.70
C ARG A 220 -3.04 -19.88 -19.08
N VAL A 221 -2.03 -20.72 -19.18
CA VAL A 221 -2.21 -22.17 -19.13
C VAL A 221 -2.65 -22.45 -17.70
N ARG A 222 -3.94 -22.71 -17.49
CA ARG A 222 -4.38 -23.33 -16.25
C ARG A 222 -3.63 -24.66 -16.18
N PRO A 223 -2.93 -24.99 -15.08
CA PRO A 223 -2.49 -26.35 -14.89
C PRO A 223 -3.76 -27.19 -14.92
N ASP A 224 -3.88 -28.07 -15.92
CA ASP A 224 -4.91 -29.09 -15.91
C ASP A 224 -4.82 -29.81 -14.56
N ASN A 225 -5.97 -29.94 -13.88
CA ASN A 225 -6.08 -30.76 -12.70
C ASN A 225 -5.51 -32.13 -13.06
N ALA A 226 -4.25 -32.37 -12.73
CA ALA A 226 -3.70 -33.70 -12.71
C ALA A 226 -4.53 -34.46 -11.68
N LYS A 227 -5.40 -35.33 -12.17
CA LYS A 227 -6.13 -36.29 -11.38
C LYS A 227 -5.07 -37.11 -10.61
N LEU A 228 -5.07 -36.95 -9.30
CA LEU A 228 -4.60 -37.97 -8.38
C LEU A 228 -5.77 -38.90 -8.04
#